data_ce8b417dbcfdcd82ed2efd53700a3e1b
#
_entry.id   ce8b417dbcfdcd82ed2efd53700a3e1b
#
_cell.length_a   1.000
_cell.length_b   1.000
_cell.length_c   1.000
_cell.angle_alpha   90.00
_cell.angle_beta   90.00
_cell.angle_gamma   90.00
#
_symmetry.space_group_name_H-M   'P 1'
#
loop_
_entity.id
_entity.type
_entity.pdbx_description
1 polymer ?
#
loop_
_entity_poly.entity_id
_entity_poly.type
_entity_poly.pdbx_seq_one_letter_code
_entity_poly.pdbx_strand_id
1 'polypeptide(L)'
;MAASPPAVTAQDRLSAVLERFRVRAHLFFNGALCGVTTFDEKGRGFLHVMREGEMEITHSTPGLPRRLRVTEPTLLFYPRHAVHRFHNPPAEGSQFTCATLEFAGGAMNPIARALPPLIALPLARVQGLSPALSLLFAETEQVRCGQRLLADRLFEVVLIQLLRWLLDHPEEASVKAGLKPGLITGLSDPRLARALIAMHEAPGDTWNLERMAQCAGMSRSAFAAAFREIVGQTPADYLAAWRVSLAQARLREGTPVKLLADELGYANPSALSRAFQARVGLSPREWLRGETASDAETRDER
;
A
#
# COMPACT_ATOMS: atom_id res chain seq x y z
N MET A 1 34.84 -26.91 -13.76
CA MET A 1 34.17 -25.64 -14.12
C MET A 1 32.76 -25.71 -13.54
N ALA A 2 32.51 -25.08 -12.41
CA ALA A 2 31.17 -25.00 -11.85
C ALA A 2 30.39 -23.92 -12.60
N ALA A 3 29.23 -24.29 -13.17
CA ALA A 3 28.35 -23.36 -13.85
C ALA A 3 27.85 -22.35 -12.84
N SER A 4 28.04 -21.07 -13.13
CA SER A 4 27.43 -19.98 -12.37
C SER A 4 25.89 -20.19 -12.32
N PRO A 5 25.25 -19.98 -11.17
CA PRO A 5 23.79 -20.07 -11.11
C PRO A 5 23.18 -19.04 -12.08
N PRO A 6 22.06 -19.38 -12.75
CA PRO A 6 21.41 -18.47 -13.68
C PRO A 6 21.07 -17.17 -12.94
N ALA A 7 21.40 -16.05 -13.57
CA ALA A 7 21.02 -14.73 -13.09
C ALA A 7 19.51 -14.72 -12.83
N VAL A 8 19.11 -14.40 -11.60
CA VAL A 8 17.69 -14.21 -11.25
C VAL A 8 17.18 -13.07 -12.13
N THR A 9 16.42 -13.41 -13.16
CA THR A 9 15.73 -12.40 -13.99
C THR A 9 14.95 -11.50 -13.07
N ALA A 10 15.22 -10.20 -13.11
CA ALA A 10 14.51 -9.20 -12.31
C ALA A 10 13.01 -9.32 -12.61
N GLN A 11 12.26 -9.80 -11.63
CA GLN A 11 10.82 -10.01 -11.77
C GLN A 11 10.09 -8.75 -11.27
N ASP A 12 9.11 -8.27 -12.03
CA ASP A 12 8.27 -7.15 -11.55
C ASP A 12 7.32 -7.64 -10.46
N ARG A 13 7.66 -7.27 -9.22
CA ARG A 13 6.95 -7.73 -8.02
C ARG A 13 5.76 -6.87 -7.63
N LEU A 14 5.60 -5.69 -8.22
CA LEU A 14 4.60 -4.70 -7.85
C LEU A 14 3.46 -4.53 -8.86
N SER A 15 3.73 -4.67 -10.17
CA SER A 15 2.74 -4.35 -11.21
C SER A 15 1.46 -5.17 -11.05
N ALA A 16 1.54 -6.49 -10.81
CA ALA A 16 0.36 -7.33 -10.62
C ALA A 16 -0.55 -6.87 -9.47
N VAL A 17 0.03 -6.23 -8.45
CA VAL A 17 -0.72 -5.68 -7.30
C VAL A 17 -1.24 -4.28 -7.61
N LEU A 18 -0.38 -3.38 -8.12
CA LEU A 18 -0.72 -1.97 -8.36
C LEU A 18 -1.72 -1.77 -9.49
N GLU A 19 -1.72 -2.63 -10.51
CA GLU A 19 -2.71 -2.59 -11.59
C GLU A 19 -4.14 -2.91 -11.09
N ARG A 20 -4.24 -3.84 -10.12
CA ARG A 20 -5.53 -4.25 -9.55
C ARG A 20 -5.99 -3.37 -8.39
N PHE A 21 -5.04 -2.85 -7.63
CA PHE A 21 -5.29 -2.04 -6.43
C PHE A 21 -4.60 -0.68 -6.58
N ARG A 22 -5.14 0.11 -7.51
CA ARG A 22 -4.61 1.44 -7.85
C ARG A 22 -4.57 2.35 -6.63
N VAL A 23 -3.54 3.18 -6.60
CA VAL A 23 -3.41 4.28 -5.66
C VAL A 23 -3.43 5.58 -6.45
N ARG A 24 -4.23 6.55 -6.03
CA ARG A 24 -4.25 7.91 -6.59
C ARG A 24 -3.71 8.87 -5.55
N ALA A 25 -2.85 9.75 -5.99
CA ALA A 25 -2.36 10.83 -5.17
C ALA A 25 -3.02 12.16 -5.61
N HIS A 26 -3.25 13.05 -4.64
CA HIS A 26 -3.78 14.39 -4.89
C HIS A 26 -2.96 15.40 -4.09
N LEU A 27 -2.20 16.24 -4.78
CA LEU A 27 -1.51 17.35 -4.17
C LEU A 27 -2.52 18.31 -3.53
N PHE A 28 -2.37 18.59 -2.24
CA PHE A 28 -3.23 19.55 -1.54
C PHE A 28 -2.45 20.70 -0.90
N PHE A 29 -1.15 20.57 -0.69
CA PHE A 29 -0.34 21.62 -0.07
C PHE A 29 1.10 21.62 -0.58
N ASN A 30 1.64 22.81 -0.82
CA ASN A 30 3.06 23.05 -1.07
C ASN A 30 3.46 24.41 -0.47
N GLY A 31 4.46 24.43 0.39
CA GLY A 31 4.96 25.64 1.04
C GLY A 31 5.38 25.43 2.49
N ALA A 32 5.48 26.54 3.24
CA ALA A 32 5.82 26.55 4.65
C ALA A 32 4.58 26.25 5.53
N LEU A 33 4.69 25.29 6.43
CA LEU A 33 3.75 25.09 7.52
C LEU A 33 4.32 25.70 8.80
N CYS A 34 3.58 26.64 9.40
CA CYS A 34 3.95 27.31 10.64
C CYS A 34 2.95 26.95 11.76
N GLY A 35 3.44 26.88 12.99
CA GLY A 35 2.59 26.57 14.13
C GLY A 35 2.00 25.17 14.10
N VAL A 36 0.72 25.00 14.46
CA VAL A 36 0.07 23.68 14.57
C VAL A 36 -0.88 23.45 13.41
N THR A 37 -0.65 22.38 12.67
CA THR A 37 -1.55 21.92 11.59
C THR A 37 -2.05 20.53 11.91
N THR A 38 -3.37 20.31 11.81
CA THR A 38 -4.01 19.00 12.05
C THR A 38 -4.47 18.39 10.73
N PHE A 39 -4.19 17.09 10.57
CA PHE A 39 -4.62 16.28 9.42
C PHE A 39 -5.57 15.18 9.92
N ASP A 40 -6.82 15.22 9.44
CA ASP A 40 -7.90 14.30 9.84
C ASP A 40 -8.90 14.14 8.68
N GLU A 41 -8.47 13.52 7.58
CA GLU A 41 -9.36 13.18 6.47
C GLU A 41 -9.70 11.70 6.50
N LYS A 42 -10.94 11.39 6.84
CA LYS A 42 -11.44 10.01 6.90
C LYS A 42 -11.32 9.30 5.54
N GLY A 43 -10.92 8.03 5.59
CA GLY A 43 -10.82 7.18 4.39
C GLY A 43 -9.62 7.43 3.49
N ARG A 44 -8.76 8.41 3.80
CA ARG A 44 -7.55 8.74 3.02
C ARG A 44 -6.27 8.42 3.77
N GLY A 45 -5.22 8.13 3.00
CA GLY A 45 -3.85 8.16 3.46
C GLY A 45 -3.21 9.52 3.19
N PHE A 46 -2.01 9.72 3.73
CA PHE A 46 -1.23 10.94 3.52
C PHE A 46 0.21 10.62 3.14
N LEU A 47 0.77 11.40 2.24
CA LEU A 47 2.18 11.42 1.92
C LEU A 47 2.69 12.86 2.06
N HIS A 48 3.46 13.11 3.12
CA HIS A 48 4.09 14.40 3.36
C HIS A 48 5.58 14.27 3.11
N VAL A 49 6.12 15.22 2.37
CA VAL A 49 7.56 15.34 2.14
C VAL A 49 8.01 16.64 2.79
N MET A 50 8.68 16.53 3.94
CA MET A 50 9.38 17.66 4.55
C MET A 50 10.70 17.85 3.83
N ARG A 51 10.86 19.03 3.22
CA ARG A 51 12.04 19.40 2.43
C ARG A 51 13.12 20.05 3.30
N GLU A 52 12.68 20.90 4.23
CA GLU A 52 13.54 21.71 5.10
C GLU A 52 12.83 21.98 6.42
N GLY A 53 13.63 22.27 7.47
CA GLY A 53 13.13 22.61 8.79
C GLY A 53 13.13 21.43 9.78
N GLU A 54 12.47 21.67 10.89
CA GLU A 54 12.27 20.67 11.94
C GLU A 54 10.84 20.76 12.50
N MET A 55 10.30 19.67 13.02
CA MET A 55 9.00 19.67 13.67
C MET A 55 8.85 18.56 14.70
N GLU A 56 7.85 18.68 15.54
CA GLU A 56 7.32 17.58 16.34
C GLU A 56 5.97 17.13 15.76
N ILE A 57 5.76 15.82 15.67
CA ILE A 57 4.47 15.23 15.27
C ILE A 57 3.84 14.62 16.50
N THR A 58 2.55 14.86 16.71
CA THR A 58 1.75 14.19 17.74
C THR A 58 0.64 13.37 17.11
N HIS A 59 0.41 12.17 17.66
CA HIS A 59 -0.63 11.25 17.19
C HIS A 59 -1.62 10.93 18.30
N SER A 60 -2.89 10.84 17.93
CA SER A 60 -3.96 10.32 18.80
C SER A 60 -4.41 8.91 18.41
N THR A 61 -3.96 8.41 17.25
CA THR A 61 -4.31 7.08 16.74
C THR A 61 -3.52 5.99 17.47
N PRO A 62 -4.17 4.93 18.00
CA PRO A 62 -3.49 3.80 18.62
C PRO A 62 -2.51 3.11 17.66
N GLY A 63 -1.37 2.66 18.20
CA GLY A 63 -0.32 1.98 17.43
C GLY A 63 0.68 2.92 16.76
N LEU A 64 0.51 4.23 16.89
CA LEU A 64 1.47 5.25 16.49
C LEU A 64 2.25 5.79 17.70
N PRO A 65 3.50 6.26 17.53
CA PRO A 65 4.23 6.94 18.61
C PRO A 65 3.46 8.21 19.01
N ARG A 66 3.26 8.44 20.30
CA ARG A 66 2.56 9.64 20.79
C ARG A 66 3.21 10.93 20.31
N ARG A 67 4.56 10.93 20.22
CA ARG A 67 5.38 12.03 19.72
C ARG A 67 6.49 11.49 18.83
N LEU A 68 6.79 12.20 17.77
CA LEU A 68 7.90 11.93 16.86
C LEU A 68 8.57 13.26 16.49
N ARG A 69 9.84 13.40 16.76
CA ARG A 69 10.62 14.57 16.34
C ARG A 69 11.27 14.28 14.99
N VAL A 70 11.15 15.22 14.07
CA VAL A 70 11.75 15.19 12.74
C VAL A 70 12.65 16.39 12.60
N THR A 71 13.95 16.15 12.35
CA THR A 71 15.00 17.19 12.34
C THR A 71 15.80 17.23 11.04
N GLU A 72 15.41 16.42 10.07
CA GLU A 72 16.06 16.34 8.75
C GLU A 72 14.99 16.12 7.65
N PRO A 73 15.29 16.41 6.39
CA PRO A 73 14.38 16.14 5.28
C PRO A 73 13.86 14.70 5.30
N THR A 74 12.54 14.55 5.46
CA THR A 74 11.90 13.26 5.77
C THR A 74 10.61 13.08 4.98
N LEU A 75 10.43 11.86 4.45
CA LEU A 75 9.17 11.38 3.92
C LEU A 75 8.35 10.75 5.05
N LEU A 76 7.12 11.20 5.20
CA LEU A 76 6.13 10.70 6.15
C LEU A 76 4.96 10.11 5.38
N PHE A 77 4.75 8.82 5.51
CA PHE A 77 3.70 8.13 4.79
C PHE A 77 2.74 7.45 5.76
N TYR A 78 1.49 7.85 5.70
CA TYR A 78 0.35 7.26 6.39
C TYR A 78 -0.51 6.53 5.37
N PRO A 79 -0.40 5.20 5.23
CA PRO A 79 -1.15 4.46 4.20
C PRO A 79 -2.64 4.36 4.47
N ARG A 80 -3.07 4.66 5.68
CA ARG A 80 -4.47 4.66 6.14
C ARG A 80 -4.74 5.91 6.95
N HIS A 81 -6.03 6.22 7.13
CA HIS A 81 -6.45 7.30 8.01
C HIS A 81 -5.78 7.21 9.38
N ALA A 82 -5.14 8.29 9.77
CA ALA A 82 -4.52 8.47 11.08
C ALA A 82 -4.52 9.96 11.43
N VAL A 83 -5.15 10.30 12.53
CA VAL A 83 -5.15 11.70 13.01
C VAL A 83 -3.75 12.04 13.52
N HIS A 84 -3.14 13.06 12.92
CA HIS A 84 -1.82 13.53 13.29
C HIS A 84 -1.73 15.06 13.23
N ARG A 85 -0.87 15.63 14.06
CA ARG A 85 -0.65 17.08 14.16
C ARG A 85 0.81 17.38 14.01
N PHE A 86 1.13 18.32 13.13
CA PHE A 86 2.46 18.88 12.97
C PHE A 86 2.58 20.14 13.82
N HIS A 87 3.61 20.19 14.63
CA HIS A 87 3.99 21.33 15.45
C HIS A 87 5.29 21.90 14.87
N ASN A 88 5.18 22.91 14.06
CA ASN A 88 6.29 23.59 13.38
C ASN A 88 6.71 24.85 14.15
N PRO A 89 7.95 25.32 13.99
CA PRO A 89 8.36 26.63 14.47
C PRO A 89 7.40 27.74 13.98
N PRO A 90 6.92 28.63 14.85
CA PRO A 90 5.84 29.55 14.48
C PRO A 90 6.28 30.66 13.50
N ALA A 91 7.56 31.03 13.49
CA ALA A 91 8.07 32.10 12.64
C ALA A 91 8.70 31.59 11.35
N GLU A 92 9.49 30.53 11.41
CA GLU A 92 10.26 30.02 10.27
C GLU A 92 9.47 28.93 9.51
N GLY A 93 8.69 28.12 10.26
CA GLY A 93 7.96 26.99 9.71
C GLY A 93 8.87 25.88 9.22
N SER A 94 8.29 24.94 8.51
CA SER A 94 9.02 23.89 7.79
C SER A 94 8.42 23.72 6.40
N GLN A 95 9.27 23.47 5.40
CA GLN A 95 8.86 23.38 3.99
C GLN A 95 8.31 21.98 3.67
N PHE A 96 7.09 21.95 3.17
CA PHE A 96 6.38 20.70 2.82
C PHE A 96 5.85 20.70 1.40
N THR A 97 5.78 19.49 0.86
CA THR A 97 4.94 19.16 -0.28
C THR A 97 4.11 17.94 0.11
N CYS A 98 2.78 18.07 0.11
CA CYS A 98 1.87 17.09 0.72
C CYS A 98 0.79 16.64 -0.25
N ALA A 99 0.53 15.34 -0.26
CA ALA A 99 -0.59 14.74 -0.99
C ALA A 99 -1.46 13.86 -0.09
N THR A 100 -2.77 13.84 -0.37
CA THR A 100 -3.65 12.77 0.09
C THR A 100 -3.52 11.57 -0.84
N LEU A 101 -3.77 10.38 -0.31
CA LEU A 101 -3.73 9.12 -1.06
C LEU A 101 -5.06 8.41 -0.97
N GLU A 102 -5.61 8.05 -2.12
CA GLU A 102 -6.79 7.22 -2.25
C GLU A 102 -6.40 5.83 -2.75
N PHE A 103 -6.58 4.83 -1.91
CA PHE A 103 -6.34 3.43 -2.25
C PHE A 103 -7.62 2.80 -2.79
N ALA A 104 -7.58 2.25 -3.99
CA ALA A 104 -8.71 1.49 -4.53
C ALA A 104 -9.06 0.36 -3.56
N GLY A 105 -10.30 0.32 -3.11
CA GLY A 105 -10.70 -0.60 -2.05
C GLY A 105 -10.61 -0.03 -0.63
N GLY A 106 -10.17 1.23 -0.47
CA GLY A 106 -10.11 1.92 0.83
C GLY A 106 -9.27 1.17 1.86
N ALA A 107 -9.79 1.06 3.08
CA ALA A 107 -9.12 0.37 4.19
C ALA A 107 -8.85 -1.13 3.94
N MET A 108 -9.52 -1.74 2.95
CA MET A 108 -9.33 -3.15 2.59
C MET A 108 -8.28 -3.36 1.51
N ASN A 109 -7.68 -2.28 0.98
CA ASN A 109 -6.60 -2.39 0.00
C ASN A 109 -5.43 -3.22 0.57
N PRO A 110 -4.97 -4.27 -0.13
CA PRO A 110 -3.94 -5.17 0.38
C PRO A 110 -2.59 -4.47 0.60
N ILE A 111 -2.25 -3.45 -0.19
CA ILE A 111 -1.02 -2.66 -0.01
C ILE A 111 -1.15 -1.84 1.27
N ALA A 112 -2.23 -1.05 1.42
CA ALA A 112 -2.44 -0.23 2.60
C ALA A 112 -2.46 -1.05 3.89
N ARG A 113 -3.01 -2.28 3.86
CA ARG A 113 -3.05 -3.20 5.01
C ARG A 113 -1.70 -3.83 5.33
N ALA A 114 -0.87 -4.07 4.32
CA ALA A 114 0.45 -4.68 4.50
C ALA A 114 1.49 -3.70 5.07
N LEU A 115 1.22 -2.40 4.99
CA LEU A 115 2.11 -1.36 5.46
C LEU A 115 1.85 -0.99 6.92
N PRO A 116 2.87 -0.58 7.69
CA PRO A 116 2.70 -0.04 9.03
C PRO A 116 1.86 1.23 9.00
N PRO A 117 1.28 1.65 10.15
CA PRO A 117 0.41 2.84 10.18
C PRO A 117 1.16 4.15 9.88
N LEU A 118 2.46 4.18 10.04
CA LEU A 118 3.35 5.28 9.67
C LEU A 118 4.68 4.72 9.17
N ILE A 119 5.16 5.28 8.08
CA ILE A 119 6.54 5.15 7.61
C ILE A 119 7.16 6.52 7.65
N ALA A 120 8.21 6.70 8.45
CA ALA A 120 9.00 7.92 8.54
C ALA A 120 10.43 7.61 8.11
N LEU A 121 10.85 8.14 6.96
CA LEU A 121 12.16 7.83 6.37
C LEU A 121 12.87 9.11 5.96
N PRO A 122 14.10 9.36 6.45
CA PRO A 122 14.93 10.42 5.91
C PRO A 122 15.11 10.27 4.40
N LEU A 123 14.93 11.37 3.65
CA LEU A 123 15.01 11.35 2.18
C LEU A 123 16.36 10.84 1.67
N ALA A 124 17.44 11.15 2.38
CA ALA A 124 18.78 10.70 2.04
C ALA A 124 18.96 9.17 2.06
N ARG A 125 18.08 8.46 2.76
CA ARG A 125 18.16 7.00 2.89
C ARG A 125 17.49 6.23 1.77
N VAL A 126 16.52 6.85 1.09
CA VAL A 126 15.75 6.17 0.05
C VAL A 126 16.38 6.43 -1.30
N GLN A 127 17.29 5.56 -1.71
CA GLN A 127 17.88 5.63 -3.04
C GLN A 127 16.80 5.54 -4.13
N GLY A 128 16.94 6.37 -5.18
CA GLY A 128 15.97 6.43 -6.27
C GLY A 128 14.81 7.41 -6.06
N LEU A 129 14.58 7.95 -4.85
CA LEU A 129 13.59 9.02 -4.63
C LEU A 129 14.06 10.38 -5.16
N SER A 130 15.35 10.68 -5.10
CA SER A 130 15.90 12.00 -5.40
C SER A 130 15.47 12.54 -6.78
N PRO A 131 15.53 11.78 -7.89
CA PRO A 131 15.07 12.29 -9.19
C PRO A 131 13.58 12.61 -9.22
N ALA A 132 12.75 11.74 -8.62
CA ALA A 132 11.30 11.93 -8.57
C ALA A 132 10.92 13.14 -7.71
N LEU A 133 11.58 13.32 -6.57
CA LEU A 133 11.38 14.45 -5.67
C LEU A 133 11.86 15.76 -6.31
N SER A 134 13.02 15.76 -6.99
CA SER A 134 13.50 16.96 -7.70
C SER A 134 12.50 17.42 -8.74
N LEU A 135 11.92 16.49 -9.50
CA LEU A 135 10.91 16.81 -10.50
C LEU A 135 9.60 17.28 -9.84
N LEU A 136 9.17 16.65 -8.75
CA LEU A 136 7.99 17.06 -7.97
C LEU A 136 8.16 18.50 -7.43
N PHE A 137 9.31 18.80 -6.85
CA PHE A 137 9.56 20.12 -6.28
C PHE A 137 9.62 21.20 -7.36
N ALA A 138 10.34 20.94 -8.47
CA ALA A 138 10.37 21.87 -9.60
C ALA A 138 8.98 22.15 -10.18
N GLU A 139 8.10 21.13 -10.22
CA GLU A 139 6.74 21.30 -10.71
C GLU A 139 5.85 22.07 -9.72
N THR A 140 6.09 21.94 -8.41
CA THR A 140 5.28 22.63 -7.40
C THR A 140 5.72 24.06 -7.11
N GLU A 141 6.90 24.50 -7.58
CA GLU A 141 7.42 25.86 -7.39
C GLU A 141 6.77 26.91 -8.30
N GLN A 142 6.25 26.50 -9.45
CA GLN A 142 5.68 27.42 -10.44
C GLN A 142 4.33 26.92 -10.95
N VAL A 143 3.33 27.79 -10.95
CA VAL A 143 2.01 27.45 -11.52
C VAL A 143 2.11 27.38 -13.05
N ARG A 144 1.86 26.19 -13.62
CA ARG A 144 1.87 25.91 -15.06
C ARG A 144 0.60 25.16 -15.47
N CYS A 145 0.31 25.15 -16.77
CA CYS A 145 -0.77 24.33 -17.31
C CYS A 145 -0.53 22.85 -17.01
N GLY A 146 -1.51 22.19 -16.39
CA GLY A 146 -1.41 20.77 -16.02
C GLY A 146 -0.61 20.46 -14.75
N GLN A 147 -0.07 21.49 -14.06
CA GLN A 147 0.77 21.35 -12.86
C GLN A 147 0.17 20.38 -11.83
N ARG A 148 -1.09 20.60 -11.45
CA ARG A 148 -1.74 19.74 -10.43
C ARG A 148 -1.76 18.27 -10.86
N LEU A 149 -2.14 18.00 -12.11
CA LEU A 149 -2.20 16.64 -12.62
C LEU A 149 -0.82 15.99 -12.68
N LEU A 150 0.20 16.75 -13.09
CA LEU A 150 1.58 16.25 -13.12
C LEU A 150 2.11 15.99 -11.72
N ALA A 151 1.87 16.90 -10.76
CA ALA A 151 2.26 16.70 -9.37
C ALA A 151 1.59 15.48 -8.75
N ASP A 152 0.30 15.23 -9.01
CA ASP A 152 -0.41 14.02 -8.58
C ASP A 152 0.28 12.74 -9.09
N ARG A 153 0.66 12.70 -10.38
CA ARG A 153 1.40 11.57 -10.97
C ARG A 153 2.80 11.42 -10.38
N LEU A 154 3.47 12.51 -10.08
CA LEU A 154 4.80 12.46 -9.46
C LEU A 154 4.74 11.92 -8.03
N PHE A 155 3.70 12.22 -7.26
CA PHE A 155 3.47 11.57 -5.98
C PHE A 155 3.22 10.06 -6.11
N GLU A 156 2.51 9.61 -7.14
CA GLU A 156 2.35 8.18 -7.43
C GLU A 156 3.71 7.53 -7.76
N VAL A 157 4.58 8.22 -8.50
CA VAL A 157 5.96 7.76 -8.76
C VAL A 157 6.77 7.67 -7.46
N VAL A 158 6.69 8.69 -6.60
CA VAL A 158 7.35 8.69 -5.29
C VAL A 158 6.88 7.49 -4.44
N LEU A 159 5.59 7.20 -4.44
CA LEU A 159 5.05 6.03 -3.73
C LEU A 159 5.59 4.71 -4.31
N ILE A 160 5.65 4.57 -5.63
CA ILE A 160 6.22 3.35 -6.26
C ILE A 160 7.70 3.19 -5.89
N GLN A 161 8.48 4.26 -5.88
CA GLN A 161 9.88 4.22 -5.47
C GLN A 161 10.04 3.86 -3.98
N LEU A 162 9.17 4.36 -3.13
CA LEU A 162 9.13 3.95 -1.72
C LEU A 162 8.83 2.46 -1.57
N LEU A 163 7.83 1.94 -2.29
CA LEU A 163 7.50 0.51 -2.25
C LEU A 163 8.65 -0.36 -2.78
N ARG A 164 9.33 0.06 -3.84
CA ARG A 164 10.56 -0.60 -4.33
C ARG A 164 11.64 -0.64 -3.25
N TRP A 165 11.88 0.51 -2.60
CA TRP A 165 12.87 0.57 -1.52
C TRP A 165 12.54 -0.40 -0.39
N LEU A 166 11.25 -0.48 0.02
CA LEU A 166 10.80 -1.43 1.05
C LEU A 166 11.02 -2.89 0.65
N LEU A 167 10.87 -3.22 -0.64
CA LEU A 167 11.11 -4.57 -1.17
C LEU A 167 12.60 -4.92 -1.24
N ASP A 168 13.43 -3.95 -1.56
CA ASP A 168 14.86 -4.17 -1.78
C ASP A 168 15.68 -4.07 -0.48
N HIS A 169 15.09 -3.47 0.59
CA HIS A 169 15.73 -3.30 1.90
C HIS A 169 14.85 -3.85 3.04
N PRO A 170 14.48 -5.16 3.03
CA PRO A 170 13.50 -5.72 3.97
C PRO A 170 13.93 -5.64 5.44
N GLU A 171 15.23 -5.76 5.73
CA GLU A 171 15.75 -5.64 7.11
C GLU A 171 15.64 -4.20 7.63
N GLU A 172 16.04 -3.22 6.82
CA GLU A 172 15.87 -1.82 7.20
C GLU A 172 14.41 -1.42 7.31
N ALA A 173 13.57 -1.91 6.39
CA ALA A 173 12.13 -1.69 6.42
C ALA A 173 11.48 -2.29 7.68
N SER A 174 11.92 -3.47 8.12
CA SER A 174 11.42 -4.08 9.35
C SER A 174 11.83 -3.29 10.59
N VAL A 175 13.09 -2.86 10.68
CA VAL A 175 13.62 -2.14 11.86
C VAL A 175 13.15 -0.69 11.89
N LYS A 176 13.24 0.04 10.78
CA LYS A 176 13.01 1.50 10.74
C LYS A 176 11.57 1.87 10.38
N ALA A 177 10.94 1.11 9.49
CA ALA A 177 9.58 1.36 9.06
C ALA A 177 8.53 0.53 9.82
N GLY A 178 8.95 -0.41 10.68
CA GLY A 178 8.03 -1.27 11.44
C GLY A 178 7.25 -2.25 10.57
N LEU A 179 7.83 -2.69 9.44
CA LEU A 179 7.21 -3.63 8.52
C LEU A 179 7.05 -4.99 9.20
N LYS A 180 5.83 -5.52 9.17
CA LYS A 180 5.47 -6.83 9.76
C LYS A 180 5.37 -7.90 8.66
N PRO A 181 5.41 -9.21 9.03
CA PRO A 181 5.11 -10.28 8.10
C PRO A 181 3.82 -10.01 7.31
N GLY A 182 3.88 -10.14 5.97
CA GLY A 182 2.76 -9.82 5.09
C GLY A 182 3.12 -9.82 3.61
N LEU A 183 2.31 -9.11 2.81
CA LEU A 183 2.50 -8.99 1.37
C LEU A 183 3.90 -8.44 1.01
N ILE A 184 4.32 -7.34 1.64
CA ILE A 184 5.58 -6.67 1.29
C ILE A 184 6.77 -7.56 1.63
N THR A 185 6.83 -8.14 2.83
CA THR A 185 7.90 -9.07 3.22
C THR A 185 7.93 -10.34 2.36
N GLY A 186 6.74 -10.84 1.98
CA GLY A 186 6.63 -11.97 1.05
C GLY A 186 7.16 -11.65 -0.34
N LEU A 187 6.87 -10.47 -0.87
CA LEU A 187 7.40 -10.00 -2.15
C LEU A 187 8.90 -9.64 -2.09
N SER A 188 9.45 -9.39 -0.90
CA SER A 188 10.89 -9.17 -0.71
C SER A 188 11.71 -10.46 -0.78
N ASP A 189 11.15 -11.62 -0.39
CA ASP A 189 11.83 -12.93 -0.57
C ASP A 189 11.73 -13.38 -2.05
N PRO A 190 12.86 -13.53 -2.76
CA PRO A 190 12.84 -13.83 -4.21
C PRO A 190 12.16 -15.16 -4.58
N ARG A 191 12.08 -16.12 -3.65
CA ARG A 191 11.43 -17.42 -3.88
C ARG A 191 9.92 -17.28 -3.69
N LEU A 192 9.49 -16.69 -2.58
CA LEU A 192 8.08 -16.48 -2.30
C LEU A 192 7.45 -15.51 -3.29
N ALA A 193 8.19 -14.48 -3.74
CA ALA A 193 7.73 -13.54 -4.75
C ALA A 193 7.24 -14.22 -6.02
N ARG A 194 7.94 -15.26 -6.52
CA ARG A 194 7.51 -16.02 -7.71
C ARG A 194 6.12 -16.64 -7.52
N ALA A 195 5.88 -17.27 -6.39
CA ALA A 195 4.58 -17.86 -6.09
C ALA A 195 3.50 -16.78 -5.88
N LEU A 196 3.83 -15.70 -5.18
CA LEU A 196 2.91 -14.59 -4.94
C LEU A 196 2.50 -13.91 -6.24
N ILE A 197 3.45 -13.60 -7.12
CA ILE A 197 3.18 -12.99 -8.43
C ILE A 197 2.28 -13.90 -9.25
N ALA A 198 2.60 -15.20 -9.35
CA ALA A 198 1.79 -16.14 -10.11
C ALA A 198 0.34 -16.25 -9.55
N MET A 199 0.17 -16.25 -8.23
CA MET A 199 -1.16 -16.20 -7.59
C MET A 199 -1.88 -14.88 -7.85
N HIS A 200 -1.17 -13.76 -7.90
CA HIS A 200 -1.76 -12.45 -8.17
C HIS A 200 -2.19 -12.31 -9.62
N GLU A 201 -1.41 -12.81 -10.56
CA GLU A 201 -1.70 -12.76 -11.99
C GLU A 201 -2.87 -13.65 -12.39
N ALA A 202 -2.92 -14.86 -11.83
CA ALA A 202 -3.94 -15.87 -12.15
C ALA A 202 -4.69 -16.37 -10.91
N PRO A 203 -5.42 -15.48 -10.17
CA PRO A 203 -6.08 -15.86 -8.93
C PRO A 203 -7.19 -16.91 -9.13
N GLY A 204 -7.80 -16.96 -10.31
CA GLY A 204 -8.87 -17.91 -10.66
C GLY A 204 -8.39 -19.34 -10.94
N ASP A 205 -7.10 -19.52 -11.17
CA ASP A 205 -6.56 -20.83 -11.46
C ASP A 205 -6.74 -21.82 -10.32
N THR A 206 -6.65 -23.13 -10.67
CA THR A 206 -6.60 -24.20 -9.67
C THR A 206 -5.25 -24.18 -8.97
N TRP A 207 -5.23 -23.66 -7.76
CA TRP A 207 -4.07 -23.59 -6.91
C TRP A 207 -4.10 -24.68 -5.82
N ASN A 208 -2.96 -25.35 -5.64
CA ASN A 208 -2.70 -26.21 -4.50
C ASN A 208 -1.28 -25.94 -3.98
N LEU A 209 -0.97 -26.48 -2.80
CA LEU A 209 0.32 -26.25 -2.15
C LEU A 209 1.51 -26.72 -3.00
N GLU A 210 1.34 -27.76 -3.79
CA GLU A 210 2.39 -28.31 -4.65
C GLU A 210 2.72 -27.32 -5.79
N ARG A 211 1.70 -26.83 -6.50
CA ARG A 211 1.88 -25.83 -7.57
C ARG A 211 2.51 -24.55 -7.04
N MET A 212 2.06 -24.05 -5.88
CA MET A 212 2.64 -22.86 -5.24
C MET A 212 4.12 -23.06 -4.90
N ALA A 213 4.46 -24.22 -4.32
CA ALA A 213 5.84 -24.58 -3.98
C ALA A 213 6.72 -24.74 -5.24
N GLN A 214 6.18 -25.30 -6.32
CA GLN A 214 6.87 -25.38 -7.62
C GLN A 214 7.19 -23.99 -8.17
N CYS A 215 6.24 -23.05 -8.13
CA CYS A 215 6.49 -21.65 -8.53
C CYS A 215 7.65 -21.03 -7.73
N ALA A 216 7.72 -21.33 -6.43
CA ALA A 216 8.77 -20.85 -5.55
C ALA A 216 10.11 -21.59 -5.75
N GLY A 217 10.13 -22.74 -6.45
CA GLY A 217 11.29 -23.61 -6.56
C GLY A 217 11.65 -24.27 -5.23
N MET A 218 10.64 -24.64 -4.41
CA MET A 218 10.81 -25.18 -3.08
C MET A 218 10.05 -26.50 -2.91
N SER A 219 10.44 -27.33 -1.91
CA SER A 219 9.61 -28.43 -1.46
C SER A 219 8.33 -27.90 -0.79
N ARG A 220 7.25 -28.69 -0.78
CA ARG A 220 5.97 -28.33 -0.14
C ARG A 220 6.13 -27.92 1.33
N SER A 221 6.90 -28.68 2.10
CA SER A 221 7.12 -28.42 3.53
C SER A 221 7.92 -27.14 3.76
N ALA A 222 9.02 -26.95 3.02
CA ALA A 222 9.85 -25.75 3.11
C ALA A 222 9.07 -24.49 2.68
N PHE A 223 8.29 -24.58 1.61
CA PHE A 223 7.45 -23.49 1.15
C PHE A 223 6.39 -23.10 2.19
N ALA A 224 5.64 -24.06 2.72
CA ALA A 224 4.59 -23.79 3.72
C ALA A 224 5.17 -23.17 5.00
N ALA A 225 6.34 -23.61 5.46
CA ALA A 225 7.01 -23.06 6.63
C ALA A 225 7.48 -21.62 6.37
N ALA A 226 8.25 -21.39 5.29
CA ALA A 226 8.75 -20.06 4.93
C ALA A 226 7.60 -19.08 4.67
N PHE A 227 6.55 -19.51 3.99
CA PHE A 227 5.40 -18.67 3.71
C PHE A 227 4.69 -18.22 5.00
N ARG A 228 4.48 -19.14 5.96
CA ARG A 228 3.88 -18.80 7.25
C ARG A 228 4.77 -17.86 8.07
N GLU A 229 6.07 -18.06 8.06
CA GLU A 229 7.03 -17.22 8.77
C GLU A 229 7.08 -15.80 8.18
N ILE A 230 7.24 -15.67 6.85
CA ILE A 230 7.50 -14.40 6.17
C ILE A 230 6.21 -13.65 5.84
N VAL A 231 5.13 -14.36 5.49
CA VAL A 231 3.83 -13.75 5.12
C VAL A 231 2.84 -13.74 6.29
N GLY A 232 3.11 -14.50 7.36
CA GLY A 232 2.30 -14.52 8.58
C GLY A 232 1.01 -15.34 8.51
N GLN A 233 0.76 -16.05 7.41
CA GLN A 233 -0.44 -16.87 7.20
C GLN A 233 -0.15 -18.06 6.27
N THR A 234 -1.10 -18.99 6.13
CA THR A 234 -0.91 -20.10 5.18
C THR A 234 -1.07 -19.64 3.74
N PRO A 235 -0.44 -20.32 2.75
CA PRO A 235 -0.61 -19.98 1.33
C PRO A 235 -2.07 -20.01 0.86
N ALA A 236 -2.86 -20.96 1.35
CA ALA A 236 -4.28 -21.08 1.02
C ALA A 236 -5.11 -19.93 1.60
N ASP A 237 -4.85 -19.53 2.84
CA ASP A 237 -5.50 -18.38 3.48
C ASP A 237 -5.16 -17.08 2.79
N TYR A 238 -3.90 -16.94 2.39
CA TYR A 238 -3.44 -15.78 1.63
C TYR A 238 -4.19 -15.65 0.31
N LEU A 239 -4.21 -16.72 -0.52
CA LEU A 239 -4.93 -16.72 -1.80
C LEU A 239 -6.42 -16.44 -1.63
N ALA A 240 -7.05 -17.04 -0.62
CA ALA A 240 -8.46 -16.77 -0.36
C ALA A 240 -8.71 -15.33 0.10
N ALA A 241 -7.81 -14.72 0.89
CA ALA A 241 -7.88 -13.30 1.24
C ALA A 241 -7.68 -12.40 0.01
N TRP A 242 -6.73 -12.74 -0.86
CA TRP A 242 -6.48 -12.03 -2.11
C TRP A 242 -7.71 -12.05 -3.02
N ARG A 243 -8.32 -13.21 -3.24
CA ARG A 243 -9.56 -13.38 -4.01
C ARG A 243 -10.71 -12.54 -3.46
N VAL A 244 -10.86 -12.49 -2.14
CA VAL A 244 -11.91 -11.67 -1.50
C VAL A 244 -11.62 -10.18 -1.68
N SER A 245 -10.36 -9.74 -1.57
CA SER A 245 -10.00 -8.34 -1.84
C SER A 245 -10.27 -7.94 -3.29
N LEU A 246 -9.99 -8.83 -4.24
CA LEU A 246 -10.36 -8.63 -5.66
C LEU A 246 -11.88 -8.56 -5.84
N ALA A 247 -12.63 -9.47 -5.19
CA ALA A 247 -14.09 -9.43 -5.23
C ALA A 247 -14.65 -8.10 -4.71
N GLN A 248 -14.10 -7.57 -3.61
CA GLN A 248 -14.50 -6.27 -3.07
C GLN A 248 -14.24 -5.13 -4.07
N ALA A 249 -13.06 -5.08 -4.70
CA ALA A 249 -12.73 -4.07 -5.69
C ALA A 249 -13.69 -4.12 -6.88
N ARG A 250 -13.91 -5.30 -7.44
CA ARG A 250 -14.75 -5.51 -8.61
C ARG A 250 -16.26 -5.31 -8.33
N LEU A 251 -16.71 -5.62 -7.12
CA LEU A 251 -18.08 -5.35 -6.68
C LEU A 251 -18.37 -3.84 -6.64
N ARG A 252 -17.43 -3.02 -6.18
CA ARG A 252 -17.55 -1.54 -6.21
C ARG A 252 -17.65 -1.02 -7.66
N GLU A 253 -17.00 -1.69 -8.61
CA GLU A 253 -17.09 -1.38 -10.04
C GLU A 253 -18.39 -1.89 -10.67
N GLY A 254 -19.28 -2.54 -9.89
CA GLY A 254 -20.57 -3.06 -10.36
C GLY A 254 -20.52 -4.46 -10.99
N THR A 255 -19.40 -5.18 -10.89
CA THR A 255 -19.29 -6.54 -11.44
C THR A 255 -20.20 -7.51 -10.67
N PRO A 256 -21.07 -8.27 -11.33
CA PRO A 256 -21.98 -9.22 -10.67
C PRO A 256 -21.23 -10.37 -9.97
N VAL A 257 -21.72 -10.80 -8.78
CA VAL A 257 -21.13 -11.91 -8.00
C VAL A 257 -20.99 -13.19 -8.83
N LYS A 258 -21.89 -13.44 -9.77
CA LYS A 258 -21.85 -14.63 -10.64
C LYS A 258 -20.58 -14.64 -11.51
N LEU A 259 -20.25 -13.52 -12.14
CA LEU A 259 -19.04 -13.41 -12.97
C LEU A 259 -17.77 -13.49 -12.11
N LEU A 260 -17.80 -12.86 -10.95
CA LEU A 260 -16.65 -12.90 -10.01
C LEU A 260 -16.36 -14.31 -9.48
N ALA A 261 -17.37 -15.15 -9.31
CA ALA A 261 -17.15 -16.53 -8.87
C ALA A 261 -16.29 -17.30 -9.89
N ASP A 262 -16.62 -17.18 -11.16
CA ASP A 262 -15.86 -17.85 -12.22
C ASP A 262 -14.45 -17.25 -12.37
N GLU A 263 -14.33 -15.90 -12.43
CA GLU A 263 -13.05 -15.20 -12.54
C GLU A 263 -12.08 -15.50 -11.40
N LEU A 264 -12.59 -15.73 -10.18
CA LEU A 264 -11.79 -15.95 -8.99
C LEU A 264 -11.64 -17.43 -8.61
N GLY A 265 -12.08 -18.35 -9.48
CA GLY A 265 -11.89 -19.79 -9.31
C GLY A 265 -12.75 -20.40 -8.20
N TYR A 266 -13.95 -19.87 -7.96
CA TYR A 266 -14.95 -20.49 -7.11
C TYR A 266 -15.93 -21.34 -7.93
N ALA A 267 -16.28 -22.51 -7.41
CA ALA A 267 -17.15 -23.44 -8.12
C ALA A 267 -18.55 -22.87 -8.46
N ASN A 268 -19.01 -21.88 -7.70
CA ASN A 268 -20.29 -21.20 -7.91
C ASN A 268 -20.37 -19.92 -7.05
N PRO A 269 -21.37 -19.03 -7.32
CA PRO A 269 -21.58 -17.80 -6.55
C PRO A 269 -21.77 -18.00 -5.04
N SER A 270 -22.39 -19.14 -4.64
CA SER A 270 -22.60 -19.44 -3.23
C SER A 270 -21.28 -19.76 -2.52
N ALA A 271 -20.32 -20.40 -3.20
CA ALA A 271 -18.99 -20.66 -2.66
C ALA A 271 -18.21 -19.36 -2.44
N LEU A 272 -18.24 -18.44 -3.41
CA LEU A 272 -17.68 -17.09 -3.26
C LEU A 272 -18.33 -16.34 -2.10
N SER A 273 -19.68 -16.35 -2.02
CA SER A 273 -20.41 -15.63 -0.97
C SER A 273 -20.05 -16.13 0.42
N ARG A 274 -19.90 -17.46 0.62
CA ARG A 274 -19.43 -18.04 1.89
C ARG A 274 -18.00 -17.63 2.23
N ALA A 275 -17.08 -17.69 1.26
CA ALA A 275 -15.69 -17.28 1.47
C ALA A 275 -15.59 -15.79 1.79
N PHE A 276 -16.38 -14.95 1.14
CA PHE A 276 -16.49 -13.52 1.38
C PHE A 276 -17.02 -13.24 2.79
N GLN A 277 -18.15 -13.84 3.17
CA GLN A 277 -18.77 -13.66 4.48
C GLN A 277 -17.86 -14.13 5.63
N ALA A 278 -17.16 -15.24 5.45
CA ALA A 278 -16.21 -15.75 6.44
C ALA A 278 -15.06 -14.78 6.73
N ARG A 279 -14.69 -13.90 5.78
CA ARG A 279 -13.58 -12.98 5.91
C ARG A 279 -13.98 -11.53 6.18
N VAL A 280 -15.13 -11.12 5.67
CA VAL A 280 -15.65 -9.74 5.76
C VAL A 280 -16.71 -9.61 6.85
N GLY A 281 -17.33 -10.72 7.26
CA GLY A 281 -18.42 -10.73 8.24
C GLY A 281 -19.80 -10.48 7.64
N LEU A 282 -19.87 -10.01 6.39
CA LEU A 282 -21.11 -9.66 5.68
C LEU A 282 -21.17 -10.41 4.34
N SER A 283 -22.37 -10.65 3.83
CA SER A 283 -22.52 -11.13 2.45
C SER A 283 -22.09 -10.05 1.45
N PRO A 284 -21.71 -10.40 0.19
CA PRO A 284 -21.35 -9.42 -0.83
C PRO A 284 -22.41 -8.33 -1.05
N ARG A 285 -23.69 -8.68 -0.97
CA ARG A 285 -24.80 -7.74 -1.12
C ARG A 285 -24.97 -6.78 0.06
N GLU A 286 -24.86 -7.29 1.27
CA GLU A 286 -24.94 -6.47 2.50
C GLU A 286 -23.77 -5.51 2.57
N TRP A 287 -22.56 -6.00 2.27
CA TRP A 287 -21.37 -5.21 2.23
C TRP A 287 -21.47 -4.06 1.21
N LEU A 288 -21.92 -4.34 -0.03
CA LEU A 288 -22.08 -3.32 -1.08
C LEU A 288 -23.11 -2.26 -0.69
N ARG A 289 -24.21 -2.66 -0.03
CA ARG A 289 -25.22 -1.70 0.48
C ARG A 289 -24.66 -0.77 1.56
N GLY A 290 -23.82 -1.29 2.45
CA GLY A 290 -23.17 -0.49 3.49
C GLY A 290 -22.17 0.51 2.89
N GLU A 291 -21.41 0.13 1.87
CA GLU A 291 -20.48 1.02 1.15
C GLU A 291 -21.23 2.17 0.44
N THR A 292 -22.32 1.87 -0.27
CA THR A 292 -23.12 2.89 -0.98
C THR A 292 -23.78 3.88 -0.02
N ALA A 293 -24.18 3.47 1.17
CA ALA A 293 -24.72 4.36 2.21
C ALA A 293 -23.62 5.28 2.76
N SER A 294 -22.44 4.74 3.05
CA SER A 294 -21.30 5.53 3.54
C SER A 294 -20.79 6.56 2.51
N ASP A 295 -20.78 6.19 1.23
CA ASP A 295 -20.40 7.12 0.15
C ASP A 295 -21.42 8.25 -0.07
N ALA A 296 -22.70 7.99 0.19
CA ALA A 296 -23.75 9.00 0.12
C ALA A 296 -23.65 10.02 1.26
N GLU A 297 -23.40 9.57 2.49
CA GLU A 297 -23.20 10.45 3.65
C GLU A 297 -21.98 11.36 3.47
N THR A 298 -20.88 10.83 2.90
CA THR A 298 -19.66 11.63 2.66
C THR A 298 -19.83 12.66 1.53
N ARG A 299 -20.82 12.48 0.64
CA ARG A 299 -21.13 13.45 -0.42
C ARG A 299 -22.04 14.58 0.04
N ASP A 300 -22.88 14.34 1.04
CA ASP A 300 -23.83 15.32 1.57
C ASP A 300 -23.14 16.30 2.56
N GLU A 301 -21.97 15.91 3.10
CA GLU A 301 -21.13 16.75 3.98
C GLU A 301 -20.15 17.69 3.21
N ARG A 302 -20.16 17.72 1.85
CA ARG A 302 -19.33 18.58 1.00
C ARG A 302 -20.14 19.68 0.32
#